data_3adb344ddfb4cc5d03977169bd29ce5f
#
_entry.id   3adb344ddfb4cc5d03977169bd29ce5f
#
_cell.length_a   1.000
_cell.length_b   1.000
_cell.length_c   1.000
_cell.angle_alpha   90.00
_cell.angle_beta   90.00
_cell.angle_gamma   90.00
#
_symmetry.space_group_name_H-M   'P 1'
#
loop_
_entity.id
_entity.type
_entity.pdbx_description
1 polymer ?
#
loop_
_entity_poly.entity_id
_entity_poly.type
_entity_poly.pdbx_seq_one_letter_code
_entity_poly.pdbx_strand_id
1 'polypeptide(L)'
;MTFTENYFKEVSKIAETIDTQKIDKLVQALAYHRDNKNSRVFVIGVGGSAGNASHMVNDLRKLCGIQAYCPTDNVSELTARTNDEGFETVFEQYLKTSNFSPIDCIFVLSVGGGSEERKVSMNIVNAVKYAKSINAGVYGIVGKSSGYTAQNGTVVVVVPE
;
A
#
# COMPACT_ATOMS: atom_id res chain seq x y z
N MET A 1 -1.58 36.21 1.66
CA MET A 1 -2.28 34.89 1.72
C MET A 1 -2.14 34.34 3.12
N THR A 2 -3.24 33.86 3.69
CA THR A 2 -3.24 33.16 4.97
C THR A 2 -2.64 31.74 4.81
N PHE A 3 -2.33 31.07 5.92
CA PHE A 3 -1.91 29.66 5.90
C PHE A 3 -2.97 28.77 5.19
N THR A 4 -4.25 28.98 5.50
CA THR A 4 -5.35 28.22 4.93
C THR A 4 -5.46 28.41 3.42
N GLU A 5 -5.35 29.64 2.93
CA GLU A 5 -5.37 29.91 1.48
C GLU A 5 -4.19 29.22 0.75
N ASN A 6 -2.99 29.27 1.33
CA ASN A 6 -1.81 28.58 0.78
C ASN A 6 -2.03 27.06 0.76
N TYR A 7 -2.52 26.49 1.85
CA TYR A 7 -2.82 25.05 1.95
C TYR A 7 -3.74 24.58 0.82
N PHE A 8 -4.89 25.25 0.64
CA PHE A 8 -5.82 24.86 -0.41
C PHE A 8 -5.31 25.10 -1.83
N LYS A 9 -4.45 26.09 -2.02
CA LYS A 9 -3.75 26.31 -3.29
C LYS A 9 -2.80 25.14 -3.61
N GLU A 10 -2.06 24.64 -2.62
CA GLU A 10 -1.20 23.45 -2.79
C GLU A 10 -2.03 22.20 -3.08
N VAL A 11 -3.13 21.98 -2.37
CA VAL A 11 -4.06 20.86 -2.65
C VAL A 11 -4.57 20.89 -4.09
N SER A 12 -4.99 22.08 -4.58
CA SER A 12 -5.42 22.24 -5.97
C SER A 12 -4.32 21.92 -6.96
N LYS A 13 -3.11 22.43 -6.71
CA LYS A 13 -1.94 22.14 -7.54
C LYS A 13 -1.61 20.66 -7.60
N ILE A 14 -1.66 19.95 -6.46
CA ILE A 14 -1.45 18.49 -6.42
C ILE A 14 -2.50 17.78 -7.29
N ALA A 15 -3.77 18.16 -7.16
CA ALA A 15 -4.85 17.57 -7.95
C ALA A 15 -4.69 17.79 -9.46
N GLU A 16 -4.15 18.95 -9.87
CA GLU A 16 -3.91 19.29 -11.27
C GLU A 16 -2.67 18.61 -11.87
N THR A 17 -1.68 18.25 -11.03
CA THR A 17 -0.37 17.77 -11.50
C THR A 17 -0.12 16.28 -11.24
N ILE A 18 -1.02 15.60 -10.51
CA ILE A 18 -0.89 14.17 -10.24
C ILE A 18 -0.90 13.35 -11.54
N ASP A 19 -0.09 12.29 -11.59
CA ASP A 19 0.02 11.41 -12.75
C ASP A 19 -1.24 10.56 -12.94
N THR A 20 -2.18 11.08 -13.72
CA THR A 20 -3.46 10.41 -14.00
C THR A 20 -3.28 9.12 -14.78
N GLN A 21 -2.24 8.99 -15.62
CA GLN A 21 -1.97 7.75 -16.37
C GLN A 21 -1.57 6.61 -15.42
N LYS A 22 -0.81 6.92 -14.36
CA LYS A 22 -0.51 5.92 -13.33
C LYS A 22 -1.76 5.56 -12.51
N ILE A 23 -2.65 6.52 -12.24
CA ILE A 23 -3.93 6.24 -11.58
C ILE A 23 -4.76 5.28 -12.45
N ASP A 24 -4.87 5.53 -13.74
CA ASP A 24 -5.59 4.64 -14.67
C ASP A 24 -5.01 3.21 -14.67
N LYS A 25 -3.68 3.09 -14.62
CA LYS A 25 -3.03 1.77 -14.49
C LYS A 25 -3.34 1.07 -13.16
N LEU A 26 -3.43 1.82 -12.04
CA LEU A 26 -3.88 1.26 -10.76
C LEU A 26 -5.34 0.79 -10.83
N VAL A 27 -6.21 1.56 -11.44
CA VAL A 27 -7.62 1.18 -11.65
C VAL A 27 -7.72 -0.10 -12.47
N GLN A 28 -6.95 -0.23 -13.56
CA GLN A 28 -6.90 -1.44 -14.39
C GLN A 28 -6.38 -2.65 -13.60
N ALA A 29 -5.36 -2.47 -12.77
CA ALA A 29 -4.85 -3.53 -11.90
C ALA A 29 -5.91 -4.00 -10.89
N LEU A 30 -6.62 -3.08 -10.24
CA LEU A 30 -7.70 -3.43 -9.32
C LEU A 30 -8.88 -4.10 -10.05
N ALA A 31 -9.21 -3.66 -11.26
CA ALA A 31 -10.21 -4.30 -12.10
C ALA A 31 -9.83 -5.75 -12.46
N TYR A 32 -8.55 -6.01 -12.76
CA TYR A 32 -8.06 -7.38 -12.95
C TYR A 32 -8.31 -8.25 -11.71
N HIS A 33 -8.02 -7.75 -10.51
CA HIS A 33 -8.28 -8.50 -9.26
C HIS A 33 -9.78 -8.67 -8.96
N ARG A 34 -10.62 -7.73 -9.39
CA ARG A 34 -12.08 -7.88 -9.32
C ARG A 34 -12.58 -9.04 -10.18
N ASP A 35 -12.04 -9.14 -11.40
CA ASP A 35 -12.49 -10.10 -12.40
C ASP A 35 -11.85 -11.48 -12.20
N ASN A 36 -10.65 -11.55 -11.62
CA ASN A 36 -9.99 -12.78 -11.23
C ASN A 36 -10.34 -13.17 -9.79
N LYS A 37 -11.37 -13.97 -9.62
CA LYS A 37 -11.92 -14.36 -8.29
C LYS A 37 -10.97 -15.18 -7.41
N ASN A 38 -9.88 -15.69 -7.94
CA ASN A 38 -8.87 -16.43 -7.18
C ASN A 38 -7.75 -15.52 -6.64
N SER A 39 -7.72 -14.26 -7.04
CA SER A 39 -6.71 -13.29 -6.60
C SER A 39 -7.20 -12.43 -5.43
N ARG A 40 -6.25 -11.93 -4.65
CA ARG A 40 -6.51 -11.12 -3.45
C ARG A 40 -5.65 -9.86 -3.46
N VAL A 41 -6.18 -8.80 -2.86
CA VAL A 41 -5.48 -7.53 -2.66
C VAL A 41 -5.18 -7.36 -1.17
N PHE A 42 -3.92 -7.21 -0.81
CA PHE A 42 -3.48 -6.95 0.56
C PHE A 42 -3.08 -5.49 0.70
N VAL A 43 -3.89 -4.69 1.38
CA VAL A 43 -3.64 -3.25 1.55
C VAL A 43 -2.85 -3.05 2.83
N ILE A 44 -1.66 -2.45 2.72
CA ILE A 44 -0.75 -2.23 3.85
C ILE A 44 -0.43 -0.76 4.05
N GLY A 45 -0.34 -0.36 5.30
CA GLY A 45 0.00 0.99 5.71
C GLY A 45 0.32 1.06 7.20
N VAL A 46 0.91 2.15 7.65
CA VAL A 46 1.28 2.37 9.05
C VAL A 46 0.68 3.69 9.54
N GLY A 47 0.18 3.71 10.77
CA GLY A 47 -0.44 4.91 11.37
C GLY A 47 -1.69 5.35 10.62
N GLY A 48 -1.78 6.60 10.19
CA GLY A 48 -2.91 7.12 9.39
C GLY A 48 -3.12 6.36 8.08
N SER A 49 -2.03 5.90 7.46
CA SER A 49 -2.11 5.05 6.27
C SER A 49 -2.71 3.67 6.57
N ALA A 50 -2.58 3.12 7.79
CA ALA A 50 -3.27 1.91 8.19
C ALA A 50 -4.79 2.13 8.30
N GLY A 51 -5.22 3.27 8.85
CA GLY A 51 -6.64 3.65 8.87
C GLY A 51 -7.23 3.77 7.46
N ASN A 52 -6.50 4.41 6.54
CA ASN A 52 -6.89 4.49 5.12
C ASN A 52 -6.92 3.10 4.46
N ALA A 53 -5.97 2.21 4.79
CA ALA A 53 -5.91 0.85 4.28
C ALA A 53 -7.14 0.03 4.71
N SER A 54 -7.49 0.08 5.99
CA SER A 54 -8.69 -0.58 6.54
C SER A 54 -9.97 -0.07 5.85
N HIS A 55 -10.12 1.25 5.67
CA HIS A 55 -11.26 1.82 4.96
C HIS A 55 -11.30 1.39 3.49
N MET A 56 -10.17 1.44 2.79
CA MET A 56 -10.05 0.99 1.41
C MET A 56 -10.46 -0.48 1.25
N VAL A 57 -10.04 -1.36 2.18
CA VAL A 57 -10.44 -2.78 2.17
C VAL A 57 -11.96 -2.94 2.29
N ASN A 58 -12.61 -2.16 3.17
CA ASN A 58 -14.07 -2.16 3.27
C ASN A 58 -14.73 -1.84 1.92
N ASP A 59 -14.26 -0.79 1.24
CA ASP A 59 -14.85 -0.36 -0.03
C ASP A 59 -14.55 -1.34 -1.18
N LEU A 60 -13.34 -1.85 -1.27
CA LEU A 60 -12.97 -2.89 -2.24
C LEU A 60 -13.85 -4.13 -2.10
N ARG A 61 -14.13 -4.56 -0.86
CA ARG A 61 -14.99 -5.74 -0.60
C ARG A 61 -16.46 -5.44 -0.85
N LYS A 62 -16.98 -4.37 -0.24
CA LYS A 62 -18.41 -4.05 -0.21
C LYS A 62 -18.92 -3.49 -1.54
N LEU A 63 -18.16 -2.60 -2.17
CA LEU A 63 -18.60 -1.88 -3.35
C LEU A 63 -18.08 -2.50 -4.65
N CYS A 64 -16.85 -3.04 -4.63
CA CYS A 64 -16.19 -3.53 -5.84
C CYS A 64 -16.20 -5.07 -5.97
N GLY A 65 -16.56 -5.82 -4.92
CA GLY A 65 -16.55 -7.28 -4.92
C GLY A 65 -15.15 -7.89 -5.04
N ILE A 66 -14.12 -7.16 -4.61
CA ILE A 66 -12.72 -7.60 -4.61
C ILE A 66 -12.40 -8.29 -3.28
N GLN A 67 -11.71 -9.43 -3.33
CA GLN A 67 -11.16 -10.06 -2.13
C GLN A 67 -9.98 -9.22 -1.61
N ALA A 68 -10.21 -8.42 -0.59
CA ALA A 68 -9.20 -7.54 -0.01
C ALA A 68 -9.05 -7.76 1.49
N TYR A 69 -7.82 -7.55 2.00
CA TYR A 69 -7.45 -7.76 3.40
C TYR A 69 -6.48 -6.67 3.86
N CYS A 70 -6.59 -6.28 5.13
CA CYS A 70 -5.67 -5.36 5.78
C CYS A 70 -5.03 -6.05 6.99
N PRO A 71 -3.70 -6.28 6.99
CA PRO A 71 -3.02 -6.96 8.11
C PRO A 71 -3.21 -6.27 9.47
N THR A 72 -3.43 -4.97 9.48
CA THR A 72 -3.62 -4.21 10.72
C THR A 72 -5.03 -4.33 11.32
N ASP A 73 -5.97 -4.94 10.61
CA ASP A 73 -7.34 -5.15 11.13
C ASP A 73 -7.39 -6.27 12.18
N ASN A 74 -6.45 -7.20 12.15
CA ASN A 74 -6.28 -8.21 13.20
C ASN A 74 -5.29 -7.71 14.26
N VAL A 75 -5.79 -6.97 15.24
CA VAL A 75 -4.97 -6.38 16.30
C VAL A 75 -4.22 -7.43 17.13
N SER A 76 -4.80 -8.61 17.34
CA SER A 76 -4.17 -9.68 18.08
C SER A 76 -2.95 -10.24 17.37
N GLU A 77 -3.05 -10.54 16.07
CA GLU A 77 -1.92 -11.01 15.28
C GLU A 77 -0.84 -9.93 15.15
N LEU A 78 -1.24 -8.68 14.86
CA LEU A 78 -0.32 -7.56 14.74
C LEU A 78 0.52 -7.38 16.00
N THR A 79 -0.13 -7.37 17.18
CA THR A 79 0.56 -7.15 18.46
C THR A 79 1.41 -8.33 18.89
N ALA A 80 0.95 -9.56 18.69
CA ALA A 80 1.72 -10.77 18.95
C ALA A 80 3.00 -10.82 18.10
N ARG A 81 2.88 -10.64 16.78
CA ARG A 81 4.04 -10.60 15.88
C ARG A 81 5.00 -9.46 16.21
N THR A 82 4.48 -8.28 16.55
CA THR A 82 5.34 -7.16 16.97
C THR A 82 6.14 -7.51 18.21
N ASN A 83 5.52 -8.17 19.19
CA ASN A 83 6.17 -8.57 20.45
C ASN A 83 7.22 -9.68 20.25
N ASP A 84 6.90 -10.66 19.44
CA ASP A 84 7.68 -11.91 19.35
C ASP A 84 8.70 -11.90 18.20
N GLU A 85 8.39 -11.22 17.09
CA GLU A 85 9.16 -11.27 15.84
C GLU A 85 9.69 -9.90 15.39
N GLY A 86 9.23 -8.80 16.02
CA GLY A 86 9.56 -7.41 15.66
C GLY A 86 8.62 -6.79 14.63
N PHE A 87 8.37 -5.48 14.77
CA PHE A 87 7.41 -4.75 13.94
C PHE A 87 7.80 -4.74 12.44
N GLU A 88 9.07 -4.88 12.14
CA GLU A 88 9.57 -4.94 10.74
C GLU A 88 9.13 -6.20 9.98
N THR A 89 8.69 -7.25 10.68
CA THR A 89 8.29 -8.53 10.07
C THR A 89 6.79 -8.64 9.81
N VAL A 90 5.97 -7.84 10.49
CA VAL A 90 4.52 -8.05 10.62
C VAL A 90 3.79 -8.24 9.28
N PHE A 91 4.09 -7.44 8.26
CA PHE A 91 3.40 -7.55 6.97
C PHE A 91 3.90 -8.74 6.17
N GLU A 92 5.21 -8.97 6.12
CA GLU A 92 5.79 -10.12 5.43
C GLU A 92 5.26 -11.44 6.00
N GLN A 93 5.24 -11.58 7.32
CA GLN A 93 4.76 -12.80 7.97
C GLN A 93 3.25 -12.99 7.80
N TYR A 94 2.47 -11.90 7.84
CA TYR A 94 1.05 -11.97 7.52
C TYR A 94 0.82 -12.49 6.09
N LEU A 95 1.57 -11.99 5.10
CA LEU A 95 1.47 -12.45 3.72
C LEU A 95 1.85 -13.94 3.60
N LYS A 96 2.93 -14.38 4.23
CA LYS A 96 3.36 -15.79 4.25
C LYS A 96 2.30 -16.70 4.84
N THR A 97 1.74 -16.35 6.00
CA THR A 97 0.69 -17.13 6.66
C THR A 97 -0.61 -17.16 5.85
N SER A 98 -0.87 -16.11 5.07
CA SER A 98 -2.00 -16.03 4.16
C SER A 98 -1.81 -16.84 2.86
N ASN A 99 -0.72 -17.59 2.70
CA ASN A 99 -0.37 -18.26 1.45
C ASN A 99 -0.41 -17.28 0.25
N PHE A 100 0.20 -16.09 0.43
CA PHE A 100 0.29 -15.07 -0.60
C PHE A 100 1.02 -15.62 -1.82
N SER A 101 0.47 -15.38 -3.01
CA SER A 101 0.90 -16.05 -4.23
C SER A 101 1.12 -15.06 -5.39
N PRO A 102 1.73 -15.47 -6.52
CA PRO A 102 1.98 -14.58 -7.66
C PRO A 102 0.74 -13.96 -8.31
N ILE A 103 -0.45 -14.53 -8.10
CA ILE A 103 -1.70 -13.96 -8.61
C ILE A 103 -2.32 -12.91 -7.69
N ASP A 104 -1.82 -12.79 -6.46
CA ASP A 104 -2.22 -11.76 -5.50
C ASP A 104 -1.41 -10.47 -5.71
N CYS A 105 -1.77 -9.42 -4.99
CA CYS A 105 -0.98 -8.22 -4.95
C CYS A 105 -0.97 -7.58 -3.55
N ILE A 106 0.05 -6.77 -3.30
CA ILE A 106 0.03 -5.78 -2.22
C ILE A 106 -0.28 -4.40 -2.77
N PHE A 107 -1.05 -3.63 -2.00
CA PHE A 107 -1.30 -2.21 -2.25
C PHE A 107 -0.79 -1.39 -1.07
N VAL A 108 0.23 -0.58 -1.31
CA VAL A 108 0.94 0.19 -0.28
C VAL A 108 0.41 1.61 -0.18
N LEU A 109 -0.02 2.00 1.01
CA LEU A 109 -0.30 3.39 1.35
C LEU A 109 0.77 3.88 2.33
N SER A 110 1.57 4.86 1.92
CA SER A 110 2.66 5.35 2.77
C SER A 110 3.14 6.73 2.35
N VAL A 111 3.34 7.64 3.31
CA VAL A 111 3.94 8.94 3.02
C VAL A 111 5.36 8.78 2.47
N GLY A 112 6.22 8.02 3.15
CA GLY A 112 7.63 7.86 2.77
C GLY A 112 7.91 6.70 1.81
N GLY A 113 7.00 5.72 1.69
CA GLY A 113 7.21 4.52 0.87
C GLY A 113 8.24 3.52 1.41
N GLY A 114 8.77 3.73 2.62
CA GLY A 114 9.85 2.94 3.22
C GLY A 114 11.26 3.33 2.73
N SER A 115 12.27 3.03 3.54
CA SER A 115 13.68 3.24 3.20
C SER A 115 14.55 2.18 3.86
N GLU A 116 15.22 1.37 3.04
CA GLU A 116 16.15 0.36 3.53
C GLU A 116 17.41 0.98 4.13
N GLU A 117 17.96 1.98 3.46
CA GLU A 117 19.16 2.71 3.90
C GLU A 117 18.97 3.36 5.28
N ARG A 118 17.83 4.04 5.47
CA ARG A 118 17.49 4.74 6.72
C ARG A 118 16.79 3.87 7.75
N LYS A 119 16.51 2.61 7.43
CA LYS A 119 15.75 1.67 8.27
C LYS A 119 14.39 2.23 8.71
N VAL A 120 13.70 2.93 7.81
CA VAL A 120 12.36 3.51 8.07
C VAL A 120 11.29 2.65 7.39
N SER A 121 10.23 2.34 8.12
CA SER A 121 9.11 1.49 7.67
C SER A 121 9.59 0.17 7.05
N MET A 122 10.49 -0.52 7.76
CA MET A 122 11.07 -1.78 7.30
C MET A 122 10.02 -2.87 7.09
N ASN A 123 8.89 -2.82 7.80
CA ASN A 123 7.73 -3.68 7.56
C ASN A 123 7.19 -3.54 6.12
N ILE A 124 7.09 -2.32 5.59
CA ILE A 124 6.71 -2.07 4.19
C ILE A 124 7.81 -2.58 3.25
N VAL A 125 9.08 -2.24 3.52
CA VAL A 125 10.23 -2.68 2.71
C VAL A 125 10.26 -4.20 2.59
N ASN A 126 10.11 -4.93 3.69
CA ASN A 126 10.15 -6.40 3.72
C ASN A 126 8.95 -7.01 2.98
N ALA A 127 7.75 -6.44 3.12
CA ALA A 127 6.58 -6.87 2.36
C ALA A 127 6.76 -6.69 0.84
N VAL A 128 7.31 -5.54 0.41
CA VAL A 128 7.61 -5.28 -1.00
C VAL A 128 8.66 -6.25 -1.53
N LYS A 129 9.75 -6.50 -0.76
CA LYS A 129 10.77 -7.49 -1.12
C LYS A 129 10.17 -8.88 -1.30
N TYR A 130 9.35 -9.30 -0.34
CA TYR A 130 8.71 -10.61 -0.39
C TYR A 130 7.77 -10.74 -1.60
N ALA A 131 6.89 -9.77 -1.84
CA ALA A 131 6.01 -9.79 -2.99
C ALA A 131 6.79 -9.89 -4.32
N LYS A 132 7.86 -9.12 -4.46
CA LYS A 132 8.75 -9.18 -5.63
C LYS A 132 9.44 -10.52 -5.78
N SER A 133 9.91 -11.13 -4.69
CA SER A 133 10.64 -12.41 -4.73
C SER A 133 9.82 -13.55 -5.30
N ILE A 134 8.48 -13.45 -5.22
CA ILE A 134 7.54 -14.42 -5.77
C ILE A 134 6.82 -13.93 -7.04
N ASN A 135 7.24 -12.79 -7.61
CA ASN A 135 6.65 -12.16 -8.80
C ASN A 135 5.18 -11.72 -8.62
N ALA A 136 4.77 -11.38 -7.41
CA ALA A 136 3.46 -10.79 -7.14
C ALA A 136 3.43 -9.29 -7.45
N GLY A 137 2.24 -8.76 -7.75
CA GLY A 137 2.05 -7.34 -8.03
C GLY A 137 2.30 -6.45 -6.80
N VAL A 138 3.00 -5.32 -7.01
CA VAL A 138 3.21 -4.29 -5.99
C VAL A 138 2.66 -2.97 -6.51
N TYR A 139 1.58 -2.52 -5.93
CA TYR A 139 0.90 -1.27 -6.26
C TYR A 139 0.95 -0.31 -5.07
N GLY A 140 0.70 0.98 -5.31
CA GLY A 140 0.64 1.90 -4.17
C GLY A 140 0.47 3.36 -4.52
N ILE A 141 0.24 4.14 -3.46
CA ILE A 141 0.23 5.60 -3.49
C ILE A 141 1.17 6.06 -2.37
N VAL A 142 2.19 6.82 -2.72
CA VAL A 142 3.22 7.31 -1.79
C VAL A 142 3.52 8.79 -2.01
N GLY A 143 4.07 9.46 -1.01
CA GLY A 143 4.44 10.87 -1.11
C GLY A 143 5.88 11.11 -1.57
N LYS A 144 6.74 10.07 -1.64
CA LYS A 144 8.16 10.26 -2.00
C LYS A 144 8.60 9.36 -3.14
N SER A 145 9.14 9.96 -4.21
CA SER A 145 9.73 9.23 -5.34
C SER A 145 10.98 8.43 -4.97
N SER A 146 11.72 8.88 -3.94
CA SER A 146 12.89 8.19 -3.39
C SER A 146 12.53 7.01 -2.47
N GLY A 147 11.25 6.80 -2.15
CA GLY A 147 10.80 5.70 -1.31
C GLY A 147 10.99 4.33 -1.94
N TYR A 148 11.27 3.32 -1.12
CA TYR A 148 11.50 1.95 -1.58
C TYR A 148 10.36 1.42 -2.44
N THR A 149 9.11 1.69 -2.03
CA THR A 149 7.91 1.29 -2.77
C THR A 149 7.84 1.95 -4.14
N ALA A 150 8.14 3.26 -4.25
CA ALA A 150 8.14 3.97 -5.53
C ALA A 150 9.16 3.41 -6.51
N GLN A 151 10.34 3.03 -6.02
CA GLN A 151 11.45 2.52 -6.84
C GLN A 151 11.29 1.04 -7.23
N ASN A 152 10.52 0.28 -6.46
CA ASN A 152 10.44 -1.17 -6.61
C ASN A 152 9.03 -1.69 -6.94
N GLY A 153 8.02 -0.83 -6.95
CA GLY A 153 6.65 -1.22 -7.26
C GLY A 153 6.38 -1.44 -8.75
N THR A 154 5.33 -2.19 -9.04
CA THR A 154 4.85 -2.44 -10.42
C THR A 154 4.19 -1.19 -11.00
N VAL A 155 3.26 -0.59 -10.26
CA VAL A 155 2.65 0.72 -10.56
C VAL A 155 2.46 1.47 -9.24
N VAL A 156 3.14 2.60 -9.11
CA VAL A 156 3.07 3.44 -7.90
C VAL A 156 2.83 4.88 -8.30
N VAL A 157 1.77 5.45 -7.78
CA VAL A 157 1.50 6.89 -7.88
C VAL A 157 2.31 7.59 -6.81
N VAL A 158 3.10 8.56 -7.21
CA VAL A 158 3.77 9.48 -6.29
C VAL A 158 2.98 10.77 -6.25
N VAL A 159 2.49 11.13 -5.06
CA VAL A 159 1.78 12.40 -4.86
C VAL A 159 2.81 13.52 -5.02
N PRO A 160 2.56 14.52 -5.89
CA PRO A 160 3.49 15.66 -6.06
C PRO A 160 3.69 16.43 -4.76
N GLU A 161 4.93 16.91 -4.54
CA GLU A 161 5.27 17.84 -3.43
C GLU A 161 5.14 19.30 -3.88
#